data_7a5ad0f5d871a408cebfa96670463956
#
_entry.id   7a5ad0f5d871a408cebfa96670463956
#
_cell.length_a   1.000
_cell.length_b   1.000
_cell.length_c   1.000
_cell.angle_alpha   90.00
_cell.angle_beta   90.00
_cell.angle_gamma   90.00
#
_symmetry.space_group_name_H-M   'P 1'
#
loop_
_entity.id
_entity.type
_entity.pdbx_description
1 polymer ?
#
loop_
_entity_poly.entity_id
_entity_poly.type
_entity_poly.pdbx_seq_one_letter_code
_entity_poly.pdbx_strand_id
1 'polypeptide(L)'
;MCPTVEPLVAEEVAVQIVLNSKFFRTLSVGDLAAKARALGFDGLDIIVRPGHPVNPDNVATALPAAVALWKKEGLVCPLATTPVTLVDPAAPEVEPLYAGCAAAGVPRVKIGFFPFKAGDDYWGLVEAARRTLAGFARVGERYGVQTVYQVHSGPVLGSNCAGLMHLLRGLDPRWVGAYPDLGHMVLDGEDYPMGLAMVRDSLSIVAVKDAYHAPQPAGSEPPFVPRFVKLGSGAVNWRRALGALKALGYDGAFSVHTEYDFDESIIRQVGYADATPPHLEEWAQADAAFLRRMWRES
;
A
#
# COMPACT_ATOMS: atom_id res chain seq x y z
N MET A 1 -7.04 7.31 54.36
CA MET A 1 -6.24 6.64 53.36
C MET A 1 -7.05 6.66 52.06
N CYS A 2 -6.59 7.43 51.08
CA CYS A 2 -7.23 7.48 49.78
C CYS A 2 -6.71 6.31 48.91
N PRO A 3 -7.56 5.52 48.26
CA PRO A 3 -7.07 4.44 47.41
C PRO A 3 -6.35 5.05 46.19
N THR A 4 -5.11 4.65 46.02
CA THR A 4 -4.35 4.93 44.78
C THR A 4 -5.01 4.19 43.62
N VAL A 5 -5.63 4.94 42.70
CA VAL A 5 -6.11 4.40 41.44
C VAL A 5 -4.86 4.15 40.59
N GLU A 6 -4.53 2.87 40.36
CA GLU A 6 -3.54 2.52 39.34
C GLU A 6 -4.04 3.01 37.97
N PRO A 7 -3.18 3.65 37.15
CA PRO A 7 -3.57 4.02 35.81
C PRO A 7 -3.85 2.74 35.04
N LEU A 8 -5.04 2.65 34.45
CA LEU A 8 -5.36 1.66 33.41
C LEU A 8 -4.32 1.80 32.29
N VAL A 9 -3.43 0.84 32.18
CA VAL A 9 -2.56 0.70 31.01
C VAL A 9 -3.51 0.45 29.85
N ALA A 10 -3.67 1.45 28.96
CA ALA A 10 -4.43 1.27 27.73
C ALA A 10 -3.82 0.08 27.00
N GLU A 11 -4.63 -0.94 26.70
CA GLU A 11 -4.19 -2.05 25.84
C GLU A 11 -3.65 -1.43 24.53
N GLU A 12 -2.37 -1.67 24.27
CA GLU A 12 -1.71 -1.17 23.06
C GLU A 12 -2.39 -1.84 21.86
N VAL A 13 -3.09 -1.04 21.04
CA VAL A 13 -3.74 -1.53 19.84
C VAL A 13 -2.66 -2.09 18.91
N ALA A 14 -2.61 -3.41 18.82
CA ALA A 14 -1.65 -4.11 17.97
C ALA A 14 -2.03 -3.90 16.51
N VAL A 15 -1.30 -3.04 15.79
CA VAL A 15 -1.46 -2.87 14.35
C VAL A 15 -0.99 -4.11 13.60
N GLN A 16 -1.64 -4.41 12.49
CA GLN A 16 -1.26 -5.52 11.61
C GLN A 16 -0.18 -5.05 10.63
N ILE A 17 0.89 -5.81 10.49
CA ILE A 17 1.95 -5.56 9.53
C ILE A 17 1.90 -6.66 8.48
N VAL A 18 1.53 -6.32 7.23
CA VAL A 18 1.34 -7.29 6.16
C VAL A 18 2.38 -7.13 5.06
N LEU A 19 2.75 -8.25 4.45
CA LEU A 19 3.70 -8.31 3.34
C LEU A 19 2.97 -8.07 2.01
N ASN A 20 3.41 -7.05 1.25
CA ASN A 20 3.01 -6.93 -0.15
C ASN A 20 3.68 -8.03 -0.98
N SER A 21 2.90 -8.88 -1.62
CA SER A 21 3.38 -10.11 -2.27
C SER A 21 3.98 -9.91 -3.66
N LYS A 22 4.26 -8.68 -4.09
CA LYS A 22 4.70 -8.33 -5.45
C LYS A 22 5.89 -9.15 -5.94
N PHE A 23 6.91 -9.32 -5.13
CA PHE A 23 8.14 -10.02 -5.51
C PHE A 23 8.16 -11.50 -5.16
N PHE A 24 7.07 -12.03 -4.62
CA PHE A 24 6.87 -13.44 -4.28
C PHE A 24 5.91 -14.15 -5.25
N ARG A 25 5.81 -13.67 -6.47
CA ARG A 25 4.83 -14.08 -7.49
C ARG A 25 4.91 -15.56 -7.89
N THR A 26 6.08 -16.19 -7.77
CA THR A 26 6.30 -17.60 -8.13
C THR A 26 5.89 -18.58 -7.03
N LEU A 27 5.61 -18.08 -5.82
CA LEU A 27 5.19 -18.92 -4.71
C LEU A 27 3.72 -19.30 -4.85
N SER A 28 3.39 -20.55 -4.48
CA SER A 28 2.00 -20.93 -4.29
C SER A 28 1.33 -20.16 -3.15
N VAL A 29 0.01 -20.16 -3.06
CA VAL A 29 -0.70 -19.49 -1.95
C VAL A 29 -0.34 -20.07 -0.57
N GLY A 30 0.02 -21.35 -0.50
CA GLY A 30 0.50 -22.00 0.73
C GLY A 30 1.92 -21.55 1.08
N ASP A 31 2.81 -21.51 0.09
CA ASP A 31 4.19 -21.05 0.29
C ASP A 31 4.25 -19.54 0.65
N LEU A 32 3.33 -18.73 0.12
CA LEU A 32 3.19 -17.33 0.52
C LEU A 32 2.84 -17.19 2.00
N ALA A 33 1.93 -18.01 2.52
CA ALA A 33 1.61 -18.02 3.95
C ALA A 33 2.82 -18.40 4.80
N ALA A 34 3.48 -19.50 4.46
CA ALA A 34 4.68 -19.95 5.15
C ALA A 34 5.78 -18.88 5.13
N LYS A 35 5.98 -18.21 3.98
CA LYS A 35 6.94 -17.13 3.80
C LYS A 35 6.61 -15.91 4.66
N ALA A 36 5.37 -15.42 4.62
CA ALA A 36 4.94 -14.27 5.43
C ALA A 36 5.19 -14.52 6.92
N ARG A 37 4.82 -15.69 7.42
CA ARG A 37 5.08 -16.09 8.83
C ARG A 37 6.57 -16.15 9.15
N ALA A 38 7.37 -16.80 8.29
CA ALA A 38 8.81 -16.93 8.50
C ALA A 38 9.52 -15.56 8.56
N LEU A 39 9.02 -14.59 7.80
CA LEU A 39 9.52 -13.21 7.77
C LEU A 39 8.93 -12.33 8.89
N GLY A 40 8.00 -12.85 9.71
CA GLY A 40 7.42 -12.14 10.85
C GLY A 40 6.27 -11.19 10.52
N PHE A 41 5.57 -11.40 9.41
CA PHE A 41 4.36 -10.66 9.03
C PHE A 41 3.09 -11.29 9.62
N ASP A 42 2.07 -10.45 9.84
CA ASP A 42 0.75 -10.87 10.33
C ASP A 42 -0.19 -11.30 9.20
N GLY A 43 0.22 -11.10 7.94
CA GLY A 43 -0.62 -11.39 6.78
C GLY A 43 -0.04 -10.88 5.47
N LEU A 44 -0.92 -10.75 4.49
CA LEU A 44 -0.58 -10.45 3.11
C LEU A 44 -1.43 -9.30 2.54
N ASP A 45 -0.78 -8.36 1.86
CA ASP A 45 -1.35 -7.55 0.80
C ASP A 45 -1.18 -8.35 -0.50
N ILE A 46 -2.27 -8.98 -0.96
CA ILE A 46 -2.19 -9.89 -2.10
C ILE A 46 -2.18 -9.15 -3.42
N ILE A 47 -1.17 -9.42 -4.24
CA ILE A 47 -1.11 -8.94 -5.62
C ILE A 47 -2.01 -9.79 -6.50
N VAL A 48 -2.98 -9.15 -7.15
CA VAL A 48 -3.88 -9.76 -8.15
C VAL A 48 -3.50 -9.23 -9.52
N ARG A 49 -2.52 -9.88 -10.15
CA ARG A 49 -1.97 -9.50 -11.47
C ARG A 49 -1.67 -10.75 -12.30
N PRO A 50 -1.60 -10.64 -13.63
CA PRO A 50 -1.10 -11.73 -14.48
C PRO A 50 0.24 -12.27 -13.97
N GLY A 51 0.41 -13.59 -13.97
CA GLY A 51 1.63 -14.26 -13.49
C GLY A 51 1.74 -14.43 -11.97
N HIS A 52 0.76 -13.97 -11.20
CA HIS A 52 0.65 -14.24 -9.76
C HIS A 52 -0.29 -15.42 -9.48
N PRO A 53 -0.16 -16.09 -8.33
CA PRO A 53 -1.01 -17.24 -7.98
C PRO A 53 -2.50 -16.90 -7.90
N VAL A 54 -2.81 -15.67 -7.45
CA VAL A 54 -4.13 -15.07 -7.58
C VAL A 54 -4.03 -13.99 -8.66
N ASN A 55 -4.82 -14.10 -9.71
CA ASN A 55 -4.75 -13.23 -10.88
C ASN A 55 -6.16 -12.93 -11.42
N PRO A 56 -6.34 -12.03 -12.39
CA PRO A 56 -7.66 -11.66 -12.89
C PRO A 56 -8.50 -12.82 -13.40
N ASP A 57 -7.87 -13.88 -13.95
CA ASP A 57 -8.57 -15.02 -14.55
C ASP A 57 -9.15 -15.97 -13.48
N ASN A 58 -8.57 -15.99 -12.27
CA ASN A 58 -8.95 -16.94 -11.23
C ASN A 58 -9.41 -16.29 -9.91
N VAL A 59 -9.38 -14.96 -9.79
CA VAL A 59 -9.59 -14.22 -8.53
C VAL A 59 -10.90 -14.60 -7.82
N ALA A 60 -11.97 -14.82 -8.55
CA ALA A 60 -13.29 -15.15 -7.98
C ALA A 60 -13.28 -16.43 -7.13
N THR A 61 -12.43 -17.38 -7.44
CA THR A 61 -12.33 -18.68 -6.73
C THR A 61 -11.03 -18.83 -5.95
N ALA A 62 -9.91 -18.39 -6.52
CA ALA A 62 -8.59 -18.55 -5.92
C ALA A 62 -8.40 -17.64 -4.68
N LEU A 63 -8.91 -16.41 -4.70
CA LEU A 63 -8.77 -15.50 -3.56
C LEU A 63 -9.51 -16.00 -2.32
N PRO A 64 -10.80 -16.40 -2.38
CA PRO A 64 -11.49 -16.99 -1.23
C PRO A 64 -10.79 -18.24 -0.68
N ALA A 65 -10.31 -19.11 -1.55
CA ALA A 65 -9.59 -20.32 -1.15
C ALA A 65 -8.26 -20.01 -0.44
N ALA A 66 -7.49 -19.05 -0.99
CA ALA A 66 -6.22 -18.60 -0.41
C ALA A 66 -6.43 -17.97 0.97
N VAL A 67 -7.37 -17.05 1.09
CA VAL A 67 -7.65 -16.36 2.38
C VAL A 67 -8.20 -17.34 3.42
N ALA A 68 -9.01 -18.31 3.03
CA ALA A 68 -9.48 -19.37 3.95
C ALA A 68 -8.32 -20.22 4.48
N LEU A 69 -7.31 -20.52 3.64
CA LEU A 69 -6.07 -21.19 4.06
C LEU A 69 -5.29 -20.30 5.05
N TRP A 70 -5.04 -19.03 4.71
CA TRP A 70 -4.26 -18.11 5.54
C TRP A 70 -4.89 -17.85 6.90
N LYS A 71 -6.21 -17.72 6.97
CA LYS A 71 -6.95 -17.58 8.24
C LYS A 71 -6.73 -18.76 9.19
N LYS A 72 -6.63 -19.99 8.67
CA LYS A 72 -6.32 -21.18 9.51
C LYS A 72 -4.91 -21.13 10.10
N GLU A 73 -4.02 -20.37 9.47
CA GLU A 73 -2.66 -20.15 9.93
C GLU A 73 -2.50 -18.84 10.73
N GLY A 74 -3.61 -18.16 11.06
CA GLY A 74 -3.62 -16.91 11.83
C GLY A 74 -3.20 -15.68 11.04
N LEU A 75 -3.15 -15.76 9.69
CA LEU A 75 -2.79 -14.64 8.84
C LEU A 75 -4.02 -13.87 8.35
N VAL A 76 -3.88 -12.56 8.20
CA VAL A 76 -4.89 -11.65 7.65
C VAL A 76 -4.59 -11.25 6.21
N CYS A 77 -5.63 -10.82 5.49
CA CYS A 77 -5.50 -10.23 4.15
C CYS A 77 -6.36 -8.95 4.08
N PRO A 78 -5.82 -7.81 4.47
CA PRO A 78 -6.59 -6.56 4.52
C PRO A 78 -6.72 -5.85 3.17
N LEU A 79 -5.97 -6.27 2.15
CA LEU A 79 -5.87 -5.58 0.87
C LEU A 79 -5.60 -6.55 -0.28
N ALA A 80 -6.25 -6.30 -1.43
CA ALA A 80 -5.90 -6.85 -2.73
C ALA A 80 -5.40 -5.73 -3.65
N THR A 81 -4.18 -5.87 -4.16
CA THR A 81 -3.53 -4.86 -5.00
C THR A 81 -3.54 -5.27 -6.47
N THR A 82 -4.11 -4.44 -7.33
CA THR A 82 -4.35 -4.71 -8.75
C THR A 82 -3.19 -4.26 -9.66
N PRO A 83 -3.26 -4.50 -10.99
CA PRO A 83 -2.38 -3.86 -11.95
C PRO A 83 -2.45 -2.33 -11.86
N VAL A 84 -1.31 -1.68 -12.10
CA VAL A 84 -1.21 -0.21 -12.09
C VAL A 84 -2.07 0.47 -13.16
N THR A 85 -2.53 -0.29 -14.14
CA THR A 85 -3.38 0.16 -15.26
C THR A 85 -4.87 -0.04 -15.02
N LEU A 86 -5.28 -0.74 -13.94
CA LEU A 86 -6.71 -0.94 -13.64
C LEU A 86 -7.31 0.33 -13.03
N VAL A 87 -7.85 1.17 -13.91
CA VAL A 87 -8.45 2.48 -13.56
C VAL A 87 -9.85 2.67 -14.15
N ASP A 88 -10.42 1.66 -14.79
CA ASP A 88 -11.79 1.70 -15.33
C ASP A 88 -12.71 0.81 -14.49
N PRO A 89 -13.73 1.36 -13.79
CA PRO A 89 -14.67 0.57 -13.01
C PRO A 89 -15.59 -0.34 -13.86
N ALA A 90 -15.64 -0.13 -15.17
CA ALA A 90 -16.39 -0.97 -16.11
C ALA A 90 -15.51 -2.07 -16.76
N ALA A 91 -14.22 -2.14 -16.43
CA ALA A 91 -13.36 -3.19 -16.95
C ALA A 91 -13.86 -4.58 -16.52
N PRO A 92 -13.78 -5.59 -17.41
CA PRO A 92 -14.40 -6.90 -17.17
C PRO A 92 -13.83 -7.65 -15.96
N GLU A 93 -12.60 -7.35 -15.54
CA GLU A 93 -11.95 -7.92 -14.36
C GLU A 93 -12.45 -7.33 -13.02
N VAL A 94 -13.14 -6.19 -13.03
CA VAL A 94 -13.54 -5.48 -11.79
C VAL A 94 -14.62 -6.25 -11.03
N GLU A 95 -15.68 -6.68 -11.69
CA GLU A 95 -16.77 -7.42 -11.03
C GLU A 95 -16.28 -8.74 -10.39
N PRO A 96 -15.50 -9.62 -11.08
CA PRO A 96 -14.95 -10.82 -10.46
C PRO A 96 -13.99 -10.53 -9.29
N LEU A 97 -13.20 -9.45 -9.38
CA LEU A 97 -12.29 -9.04 -8.32
C LEU A 97 -13.03 -8.64 -7.05
N TYR A 98 -14.02 -7.76 -7.15
CA TYR A 98 -14.79 -7.29 -5.99
C TYR A 98 -15.65 -8.41 -5.39
N ALA A 99 -16.25 -9.25 -6.23
CA ALA A 99 -16.97 -10.45 -5.78
C ALA A 99 -16.04 -11.42 -5.03
N GLY A 100 -14.83 -11.66 -5.57
CA GLY A 100 -13.81 -12.49 -4.93
C GLY A 100 -13.34 -11.92 -3.59
N CYS A 101 -13.12 -10.60 -3.51
CA CYS A 101 -12.78 -9.91 -2.26
C CYS A 101 -13.90 -10.04 -1.22
N ALA A 102 -15.15 -9.80 -1.61
CA ALA A 102 -16.31 -9.95 -0.73
C ALA A 102 -16.43 -11.37 -0.19
N ALA A 103 -16.35 -12.38 -1.07
CA ALA A 103 -16.41 -13.79 -0.69
C ALA A 103 -15.25 -14.22 0.22
N ALA A 104 -14.07 -13.65 0.03
CA ALA A 104 -12.90 -13.89 0.86
C ALA A 104 -12.92 -13.13 2.21
N GLY A 105 -13.72 -12.07 2.32
CA GLY A 105 -13.67 -11.11 3.42
C GLY A 105 -12.42 -10.22 3.37
N VAL A 106 -11.92 -9.92 2.16
CA VAL A 106 -10.87 -8.92 1.92
C VAL A 106 -11.56 -7.55 1.81
N PRO A 107 -11.31 -6.62 2.75
CA PRO A 107 -12.13 -5.41 2.83
C PRO A 107 -11.77 -4.32 1.83
N ARG A 108 -10.62 -4.42 1.18
CA ARG A 108 -10.08 -3.34 0.34
C ARG A 108 -9.50 -3.83 -0.97
N VAL A 109 -9.65 -2.99 -2.00
CA VAL A 109 -8.99 -3.14 -3.31
C VAL A 109 -8.21 -1.88 -3.63
N LYS A 110 -6.89 -2.00 -3.86
CA LYS A 110 -6.05 -0.91 -4.38
C LYS A 110 -6.10 -0.96 -5.91
N ILE A 111 -6.61 0.10 -6.54
CA ILE A 111 -6.69 0.26 -8.00
C ILE A 111 -5.39 0.82 -8.60
N GLY A 112 -5.34 0.98 -9.93
CA GLY A 112 -4.23 1.59 -10.66
C GLY A 112 -4.05 3.08 -10.38
N PHE A 113 -3.18 3.72 -11.18
CA PHE A 113 -2.86 5.14 -11.08
C PHE A 113 -3.37 5.90 -12.30
N PHE A 114 -3.81 7.14 -12.10
CA PHE A 114 -4.15 8.08 -13.17
C PHE A 114 -2.88 8.81 -13.60
N PRO A 115 -2.32 8.51 -14.79
CA PRO A 115 -1.08 9.13 -15.24
C PRO A 115 -1.30 10.60 -15.64
N PHE A 116 -0.25 11.41 -15.52
CA PHE A 116 -0.15 12.76 -16.04
C PHE A 116 1.01 12.82 -17.04
N LYS A 117 0.81 13.52 -18.17
CA LYS A 117 1.85 13.79 -19.16
C LYS A 117 1.99 15.29 -19.35
N ALA A 118 3.19 15.74 -19.68
CA ALA A 118 3.41 17.15 -20.02
C ALA A 118 2.47 17.59 -21.14
N GLY A 119 1.75 18.69 -20.90
CA GLY A 119 0.75 19.23 -21.84
C GLY A 119 -0.70 18.79 -21.56
N ASP A 120 -0.93 17.84 -20.66
CA ASP A 120 -2.29 17.45 -20.29
C ASP A 120 -3.01 18.60 -19.53
N ASP A 121 -4.33 18.68 -19.68
CA ASP A 121 -5.18 19.50 -18.82
C ASP A 121 -5.31 18.82 -17.43
N TYR A 122 -4.50 19.26 -16.47
CA TYR A 122 -4.46 18.70 -15.12
C TYR A 122 -5.84 18.66 -14.45
N TRP A 123 -6.58 19.78 -14.48
CA TRP A 123 -7.87 19.84 -13.80
C TRP A 123 -8.94 19.03 -14.52
N GLY A 124 -8.91 18.96 -15.84
CA GLY A 124 -9.75 18.05 -16.63
C GLY A 124 -9.50 16.60 -16.28
N LEU A 125 -8.22 16.21 -16.08
CA LEU A 125 -7.86 14.86 -15.63
C LEU A 125 -8.34 14.59 -14.20
N VAL A 126 -8.20 15.56 -13.27
CA VAL A 126 -8.71 15.43 -11.90
C VAL A 126 -10.22 15.17 -11.91
N GLU A 127 -10.99 15.93 -12.66
CA GLU A 127 -12.43 15.73 -12.75
C GLU A 127 -12.81 14.39 -13.40
N ALA A 128 -12.04 13.93 -14.39
CA ALA A 128 -12.24 12.60 -14.98
C ALA A 128 -11.94 11.49 -13.97
N ALA A 129 -10.83 11.59 -13.24
CA ALA A 129 -10.45 10.63 -12.20
C ALA A 129 -11.49 10.57 -11.07
N ARG A 130 -12.05 11.73 -10.66
CA ARG A 130 -13.14 11.78 -9.66
C ARG A 130 -14.38 11.03 -10.11
N ARG A 131 -14.80 11.20 -11.38
CA ARG A 131 -15.94 10.44 -11.95
C ARG A 131 -15.65 8.94 -11.97
N THR A 132 -14.45 8.56 -12.31
CA THR A 132 -13.98 7.16 -12.29
C THR A 132 -14.02 6.59 -10.87
N LEU A 133 -13.48 7.30 -9.88
CA LEU A 133 -13.53 6.88 -8.47
C LEU A 133 -14.95 6.78 -7.94
N ALA A 134 -15.86 7.67 -8.35
CA ALA A 134 -17.30 7.54 -8.04
C ALA A 134 -17.91 6.29 -8.69
N GLY A 135 -17.39 5.85 -9.84
CA GLY A 135 -17.73 4.55 -10.44
C GLY A 135 -17.29 3.38 -9.55
N PHE A 136 -16.04 3.39 -9.10
CA PHE A 136 -15.53 2.38 -8.16
C PHE A 136 -16.27 2.42 -6.82
N ALA A 137 -16.67 3.58 -6.31
CA ALA A 137 -17.49 3.69 -5.11
C ALA A 137 -18.79 2.88 -5.22
N ARG A 138 -19.49 2.97 -6.37
CA ARG A 138 -20.73 2.20 -6.63
C ARG A 138 -20.47 0.69 -6.69
N VAL A 139 -19.34 0.26 -7.26
CA VAL A 139 -18.94 -1.15 -7.24
C VAL A 139 -18.64 -1.57 -5.79
N GLY A 140 -17.86 -0.77 -5.07
CA GLY A 140 -17.52 -1.02 -3.66
C GLY A 140 -18.75 -1.15 -2.77
N GLU A 141 -19.72 -0.25 -2.92
CA GLU A 141 -21.00 -0.29 -2.19
C GLU A 141 -21.78 -1.59 -2.46
N ARG A 142 -21.82 -2.06 -3.71
CA ARG A 142 -22.52 -3.30 -4.10
C ARG A 142 -21.92 -4.53 -3.44
N TYR A 143 -20.59 -4.59 -3.32
CA TYR A 143 -19.87 -5.75 -2.80
C TYR A 143 -19.45 -5.62 -1.32
N GLY A 144 -19.64 -4.46 -0.70
CA GLY A 144 -19.12 -4.20 0.66
C GLY A 144 -17.59 -4.15 0.73
N VAL A 145 -16.92 -3.71 -0.35
CA VAL A 145 -15.46 -3.68 -0.48
C VAL A 145 -15.01 -2.26 -0.84
N GLN A 146 -14.16 -1.67 0.00
CA GLN A 146 -13.64 -0.33 -0.22
C GLN A 146 -12.57 -0.31 -1.33
N THR A 147 -12.68 0.66 -2.24
CA THR A 147 -11.59 1.02 -3.14
C THR A 147 -10.60 1.92 -2.41
N VAL A 148 -9.30 1.69 -2.53
CA VAL A 148 -8.30 2.62 -2.01
C VAL A 148 -7.40 3.14 -3.13
N TYR A 149 -7.06 4.43 -3.05
CA TYR A 149 -6.13 5.07 -3.98
C TYR A 149 -4.85 5.46 -3.23
N GLN A 150 -3.72 4.97 -3.74
CA GLN A 150 -2.41 5.12 -3.09
C GLN A 150 -1.75 6.43 -3.51
N VAL A 151 -1.16 7.15 -2.55
CA VAL A 151 -0.17 8.20 -2.82
C VAL A 151 1.04 7.56 -3.50
N HIS A 152 1.46 8.11 -4.65
CA HIS A 152 2.59 7.59 -5.39
C HIS A 152 3.35 8.73 -6.08
N SER A 153 4.62 8.94 -5.72
CA SER A 153 5.48 9.97 -6.33
C SER A 153 5.64 9.76 -7.83
N GLY A 154 5.96 10.83 -8.54
CA GLY A 154 6.09 10.82 -10.00
C GLY A 154 4.87 11.37 -10.74
N PRO A 155 4.80 11.23 -12.06
CA PRO A 155 3.80 11.89 -12.90
C PRO A 155 2.44 11.16 -12.88
N VAL A 156 1.81 11.11 -11.69
CA VAL A 156 0.47 10.56 -11.48
C VAL A 156 -0.36 11.55 -10.64
N LEU A 157 -1.68 11.52 -10.81
CA LEU A 157 -2.57 12.30 -9.95
C LEU A 157 -2.53 11.72 -8.52
N GLY A 158 -2.55 12.59 -7.52
CA GLY A 158 -2.49 12.16 -6.11
C GLY A 158 -1.08 11.74 -5.67
N SER A 159 -0.03 12.40 -6.21
CA SER A 159 1.37 12.15 -5.83
C SER A 159 1.72 12.53 -4.39
N ASN A 160 0.86 13.31 -3.74
CA ASN A 160 0.91 13.65 -2.33
C ASN A 160 -0.50 13.71 -1.73
N CYS A 161 -0.63 13.87 -0.41
CA CYS A 161 -1.93 13.87 0.26
C CYS A 161 -2.83 15.03 -0.19
N ALA A 162 -2.28 16.21 -0.45
CA ALA A 162 -3.06 17.33 -0.99
C ALA A 162 -3.65 16.98 -2.37
N GLY A 163 -2.81 16.48 -3.28
CA GLY A 163 -3.23 15.98 -4.60
C GLY A 163 -4.25 14.84 -4.49
N LEU A 164 -4.04 13.91 -3.55
CA LEU A 164 -4.98 12.83 -3.28
C LEU A 164 -6.35 13.38 -2.85
N MET A 165 -6.40 14.40 -2.00
CA MET A 165 -7.67 15.01 -1.56
C MET A 165 -8.40 15.75 -2.68
N HIS A 166 -7.73 16.22 -3.74
CA HIS A 166 -8.42 16.69 -4.94
C HIS A 166 -9.21 15.57 -5.62
N LEU A 167 -8.78 14.32 -5.50
CA LEU A 167 -9.48 13.17 -6.06
C LEU A 167 -10.61 12.67 -5.15
N LEU A 168 -10.37 12.61 -3.82
CA LEU A 168 -11.24 11.92 -2.87
C LEU A 168 -12.31 12.83 -2.23
N ARG A 169 -12.07 14.13 -2.10
CA ARG A 169 -12.96 15.05 -1.39
C ARG A 169 -14.38 15.00 -1.95
N GLY A 170 -15.34 14.70 -1.07
CA GLY A 170 -16.76 14.59 -1.41
C GLY A 170 -17.21 13.20 -1.87
N LEU A 171 -16.30 12.22 -1.96
CA LEU A 171 -16.64 10.81 -2.07
C LEU A 171 -16.88 10.22 -0.67
N ASP A 172 -17.72 9.20 -0.58
CA ASP A 172 -17.97 8.49 0.67
C ASP A 172 -16.75 7.65 1.06
N PRO A 173 -16.08 7.95 2.21
CA PRO A 173 -14.88 7.25 2.62
C PRO A 173 -15.12 5.77 2.94
N ARG A 174 -16.34 5.33 3.13
CA ARG A 174 -16.67 3.90 3.26
C ARG A 174 -16.35 3.12 1.99
N TRP A 175 -16.45 3.78 0.82
CA TRP A 175 -16.31 3.14 -0.48
C TRP A 175 -15.07 3.55 -1.26
N VAL A 176 -14.51 4.75 -0.97
CA VAL A 176 -13.24 5.21 -1.55
C VAL A 176 -12.38 5.82 -0.46
N GLY A 177 -11.28 5.16 -0.14
CA GLY A 177 -10.37 5.55 0.93
C GLY A 177 -8.99 6.01 0.44
N ALA A 178 -8.31 6.74 1.33
CA ALA A 178 -6.93 7.17 1.15
C ALA A 178 -5.96 6.06 1.58
N TYR A 179 -4.93 5.87 0.77
CA TYR A 179 -3.82 4.95 1.01
C TYR A 179 -2.49 5.72 0.95
N PRO A 180 -2.14 6.49 2.01
CA PRO A 180 -0.84 7.14 2.09
C PRO A 180 0.30 6.12 2.02
N ASP A 181 1.39 6.50 1.37
CA ASP A 181 2.62 5.72 1.28
C ASP A 181 3.78 6.57 1.81
N LEU A 182 4.32 6.19 2.95
CA LEU A 182 5.32 6.99 3.66
C LEU A 182 6.61 7.20 2.85
N GLY A 183 6.99 6.21 2.02
CA GLY A 183 8.15 6.35 1.14
C GLY A 183 7.90 7.28 -0.04
N HIS A 184 6.68 7.29 -0.60
CA HIS A 184 6.35 8.27 -1.64
C HIS A 184 6.15 9.68 -1.09
N MET A 185 5.59 9.80 0.12
CA MET A 185 5.47 11.10 0.80
C MET A 185 6.85 11.76 1.02
N VAL A 186 7.87 11.00 1.45
CA VAL A 186 9.21 11.58 1.64
C VAL A 186 9.87 11.99 0.32
N LEU A 187 9.65 11.24 -0.76
CA LEU A 187 10.16 11.61 -2.08
C LEU A 187 9.56 12.92 -2.61
N ASP A 188 8.30 13.20 -2.30
CA ASP A 188 7.65 14.45 -2.65
C ASP A 188 7.87 15.57 -1.59
N GLY A 189 8.66 15.30 -0.54
CA GLY A 189 8.97 16.26 0.51
C GLY A 189 7.78 16.64 1.39
N GLU A 190 6.78 15.77 1.50
CA GLU A 190 5.55 16.05 2.25
C GLU A 190 5.78 15.96 3.77
N ASP A 191 5.27 16.94 4.53
CA ASP A 191 5.26 16.89 5.99
C ASP A 191 4.22 15.86 6.48
N TYR A 192 4.65 14.84 7.23
CA TYR A 192 3.78 13.74 7.64
C TYR A 192 2.58 14.18 8.48
N PRO A 193 2.71 14.98 9.56
CA PRO A 193 1.56 15.45 10.31
C PRO A 193 0.55 16.22 9.44
N MET A 194 1.03 17.07 8.54
CA MET A 194 0.17 17.87 7.67
C MET A 194 -0.51 16.98 6.61
N GLY A 195 0.24 16.14 5.91
CA GLY A 195 -0.30 15.25 4.86
C GLY A 195 -1.31 14.25 5.44
N LEU A 196 -0.97 13.58 6.54
CA LEU A 196 -1.85 12.62 7.19
C LEU A 196 -3.11 13.29 7.75
N ALA A 197 -3.01 14.53 8.28
CA ALA A 197 -4.18 15.29 8.72
C ALA A 197 -5.13 15.63 7.56
N MET A 198 -4.61 15.89 6.35
CA MET A 198 -5.44 16.17 5.17
C MET A 198 -6.33 14.97 4.80
N VAL A 199 -5.81 13.75 4.93
CA VAL A 199 -6.52 12.52 4.55
C VAL A 199 -7.26 11.85 5.70
N ARG A 200 -7.22 12.41 6.90
CA ARG A 200 -7.71 11.81 8.16
C ARG A 200 -9.05 11.08 8.01
N ASP A 201 -10.06 11.77 7.47
CA ASP A 201 -11.43 11.24 7.40
C ASP A 201 -11.61 10.17 6.32
N SER A 202 -10.62 10.03 5.44
CA SER A 202 -10.58 9.01 4.36
C SER A 202 -9.48 7.99 4.58
N LEU A 203 -8.66 8.12 5.63
CA LEU A 203 -7.51 7.25 5.90
C LEU A 203 -7.97 5.81 6.12
N SER A 204 -7.47 4.90 5.30
CA SER A 204 -7.93 3.52 5.26
C SER A 204 -6.86 2.50 5.60
N ILE A 205 -5.72 2.60 4.96
CA ILE A 205 -4.56 1.72 5.12
C ILE A 205 -3.31 2.53 4.80
N VAL A 206 -2.15 2.13 5.32
CA VAL A 206 -0.87 2.84 5.09
C VAL A 206 0.13 1.89 4.44
N ALA A 207 0.70 2.32 3.29
CA ALA A 207 1.87 1.66 2.71
C ALA A 207 3.14 2.17 3.40
N VAL A 208 4.07 1.27 3.62
CA VAL A 208 5.38 1.60 4.19
C VAL A 208 6.49 1.07 3.30
N LYS A 209 7.35 1.97 2.93
CA LYS A 209 8.67 1.76 2.33
C LYS A 209 9.55 2.93 2.74
N ASP A 210 10.84 2.81 2.56
CA ASP A 210 11.78 3.89 2.82
C ASP A 210 12.50 4.26 1.53
N ALA A 211 12.77 5.56 1.37
CA ALA A 211 13.33 6.08 0.14
C ALA A 211 14.11 7.37 0.40
N TYR A 212 14.98 7.73 -0.54
CA TYR A 212 15.65 9.02 -0.61
C TYR A 212 16.01 9.38 -2.05
N HIS A 213 16.38 10.64 -2.30
CA HIS A 213 16.91 11.08 -3.57
C HIS A 213 18.43 10.93 -3.60
N ALA A 214 18.94 10.00 -4.39
CA ALA A 214 20.38 9.80 -4.59
C ALA A 214 20.92 10.76 -5.65
N PRO A 215 22.11 11.37 -5.44
CA PRO A 215 22.77 12.16 -6.45
C PRO A 215 23.23 11.28 -7.61
N GLN A 216 23.14 11.84 -8.83
CA GLN A 216 23.68 11.24 -10.03
C GLN A 216 25.06 11.86 -10.36
N PRO A 217 25.87 11.25 -11.22
CA PRO A 217 27.11 11.85 -11.71
C PRO A 217 26.90 13.27 -12.25
N ALA A 218 27.91 14.12 -12.14
CA ALA A 218 27.84 15.50 -12.61
C ALA A 218 27.46 15.56 -14.11
N GLY A 219 26.46 16.38 -14.43
CA GLY A 219 25.92 16.50 -15.79
C GLY A 219 24.80 15.51 -16.13
N SER A 220 24.37 14.67 -15.19
CA SER A 220 23.17 13.83 -15.38
C SER A 220 21.89 14.65 -15.30
N GLU A 221 20.91 14.22 -16.10
CA GLU A 221 19.54 14.79 -16.08
C GLU A 221 18.53 13.66 -15.90
N PRO A 222 17.78 13.61 -14.78
CA PRO A 222 17.80 14.53 -13.64
C PRO A 222 19.06 14.37 -12.76
N PRO A 223 19.43 15.41 -11.98
CA PRO A 223 20.62 15.34 -11.11
C PRO A 223 20.44 14.42 -9.88
N PHE A 224 19.22 14.09 -9.54
CA PHE A 224 18.86 13.16 -8.46
C PHE A 224 17.82 12.17 -8.93
N VAL A 225 17.90 10.95 -8.41
CA VAL A 225 16.92 9.88 -8.69
C VAL A 225 16.41 9.26 -7.38
N PRO A 226 15.14 8.82 -7.33
CA PRO A 226 14.64 8.11 -6.16
C PRO A 226 15.35 6.77 -5.99
N ARG A 227 15.65 6.42 -4.74
CA ARG A 227 16.19 5.13 -4.32
C ARG A 227 15.32 4.57 -3.20
N PHE A 228 14.94 3.30 -3.34
CA PHE A 228 14.15 2.58 -2.34
C PHE A 228 15.06 1.63 -1.56
N VAL A 229 14.95 1.66 -0.24
CA VAL A 229 15.85 0.93 0.66
C VAL A 229 15.06 0.26 1.78
N LYS A 230 15.72 -0.57 2.58
CA LYS A 230 15.08 -1.13 3.78
C LYS A 230 14.68 -0.03 4.75
N LEU A 231 13.66 -0.29 5.55
CA LEU A 231 13.12 0.69 6.51
C LEU A 231 14.20 1.15 7.51
N GLY A 232 14.24 2.46 7.72
CA GLY A 232 15.23 3.12 8.58
C GLY A 232 16.58 3.41 7.92
N SER A 233 16.72 3.13 6.62
CA SER A 233 17.95 3.43 5.87
C SER A 233 17.78 4.56 4.85
N GLY A 234 16.58 5.08 4.68
CA GLY A 234 16.24 6.20 3.80
C GLY A 234 16.04 7.52 4.54
N ALA A 235 15.17 8.36 4.00
CA ALA A 235 14.87 9.68 4.50
C ALA A 235 13.53 9.79 5.27
N VAL A 236 12.79 8.68 5.43
CA VAL A 236 11.54 8.68 6.20
C VAL A 236 11.81 8.99 7.66
N ASN A 237 11.21 10.05 8.18
CA ASN A 237 11.25 10.33 9.61
C ASN A 237 10.19 9.47 10.32
N TRP A 238 10.58 8.25 10.67
CA TRP A 238 9.69 7.23 11.24
C TRP A 238 8.98 7.67 12.51
N ARG A 239 9.69 8.31 13.46
CA ARG A 239 9.07 8.81 14.71
C ARG A 239 7.98 9.85 14.41
N ARG A 240 8.27 10.77 13.47
CA ARG A 240 7.31 11.82 13.09
C ARG A 240 6.10 11.24 12.35
N ALA A 241 6.33 10.31 11.41
CA ALA A 241 5.27 9.69 10.63
C ALA A 241 4.35 8.80 11.50
N LEU A 242 4.94 7.90 12.29
CA LEU A 242 4.17 6.99 13.13
C LEU A 242 3.51 7.72 14.31
N GLY A 243 4.19 8.72 14.90
CA GLY A 243 3.60 9.59 15.91
C GLY A 243 2.38 10.37 15.40
N ALA A 244 2.43 10.85 14.15
CA ALA A 244 1.28 11.49 13.51
C ALA A 244 0.11 10.51 13.31
N LEU A 245 0.37 9.28 12.87
CA LEU A 245 -0.66 8.24 12.75
C LEU A 245 -1.29 7.88 14.09
N LYS A 246 -0.48 7.72 15.14
CA LYS A 246 -1.01 7.48 16.52
C LYS A 246 -1.87 8.66 16.99
N ALA A 247 -1.44 9.89 16.75
CA ALA A 247 -2.21 11.08 17.12
C ALA A 247 -3.57 11.17 16.39
N LEU A 248 -3.69 10.55 15.21
CA LEU A 248 -4.95 10.41 14.49
C LEU A 248 -5.80 9.22 14.96
N GLY A 249 -5.29 8.39 15.88
CA GLY A 249 -5.95 7.17 16.33
C GLY A 249 -5.92 6.05 15.29
N TYR A 250 -4.89 5.98 14.45
CA TYR A 250 -4.77 4.94 13.44
C TYR A 250 -4.58 3.55 14.07
N ASP A 251 -5.46 2.64 13.71
CA ASP A 251 -5.48 1.24 14.17
C ASP A 251 -5.49 0.23 13.00
N GLY A 252 -5.30 0.74 11.76
CA GLY A 252 -5.33 -0.06 10.53
C GLY A 252 -4.05 -0.87 10.30
N ALA A 253 -4.01 -1.56 9.15
CA ALA A 253 -2.85 -2.34 8.76
C ALA A 253 -1.79 -1.46 8.07
N PHE A 254 -0.52 -1.86 8.24
CA PHE A 254 0.60 -1.39 7.44
C PHE A 254 0.94 -2.42 6.36
N SER A 255 0.93 -2.00 5.08
CA SER A 255 1.43 -2.84 3.98
C SER A 255 2.88 -2.51 3.70
N VAL A 256 3.78 -3.45 3.94
CA VAL A 256 5.22 -3.30 3.68
C VAL A 256 5.49 -3.62 2.22
N HIS A 257 5.92 -2.61 1.48
CA HIS A 257 6.31 -2.72 0.08
C HIS A 257 7.80 -2.97 0.00
N THR A 258 8.19 -4.19 -0.35
CA THR A 258 9.59 -4.63 -0.43
C THR A 258 10.24 -4.21 -1.76
N GLU A 259 9.96 -2.98 -2.20
CA GLU A 259 10.49 -2.39 -3.43
C GLU A 259 11.89 -1.82 -3.17
N TYR A 260 12.83 -2.70 -2.86
CA TYR A 260 14.23 -2.31 -2.69
C TYR A 260 14.89 -2.05 -4.05
N ASP A 261 15.87 -1.15 -4.07
CA ASP A 261 16.60 -0.85 -5.29
C ASP A 261 17.24 -2.09 -5.91
N PHE A 262 17.05 -2.18 -7.20
CA PHE A 262 17.67 -3.19 -8.03
C PHE A 262 18.99 -2.66 -8.59
N ASP A 263 19.94 -3.55 -8.81
CA ASP A 263 20.99 -3.28 -9.77
C ASP A 263 20.38 -3.09 -11.15
N GLU A 264 20.66 -1.95 -11.81
CA GLU A 264 20.15 -1.65 -13.14
C GLU A 264 20.46 -2.73 -14.19
N SER A 265 21.57 -3.48 -13.98
CA SER A 265 21.95 -4.60 -14.83
C SER A 265 20.91 -5.72 -14.79
N ILE A 266 20.31 -6.00 -13.63
CA ILE A 266 19.27 -7.01 -13.46
C ILE A 266 17.99 -6.55 -14.19
N ILE A 267 17.62 -5.27 -14.03
CA ILE A 267 16.44 -4.71 -14.72
C ILE A 267 16.61 -4.78 -16.23
N ARG A 268 17.79 -4.46 -16.75
CA ARG A 268 18.09 -4.55 -18.19
C ARG A 268 18.03 -5.98 -18.72
N GLN A 269 18.40 -6.96 -17.89
CA GLN A 269 18.44 -8.37 -18.29
C GLN A 269 17.08 -9.05 -18.30
N VAL A 270 16.24 -8.82 -17.27
CA VAL A 270 14.98 -9.55 -17.08
C VAL A 270 13.73 -8.66 -17.10
N GLY A 271 13.90 -7.34 -17.16
CA GLY A 271 12.83 -6.36 -17.02
C GLY A 271 12.40 -6.16 -15.57
N TYR A 272 11.84 -4.99 -15.27
CA TYR A 272 11.43 -4.62 -13.89
C TYR A 272 10.37 -5.58 -13.31
N ALA A 273 9.45 -6.05 -14.14
CA ALA A 273 8.38 -6.95 -13.70
C ALA A 273 8.92 -8.32 -13.25
N ASP A 274 10.04 -8.76 -13.79
CA ASP A 274 10.64 -10.08 -13.55
C ASP A 274 11.83 -10.04 -12.59
N ALA A 275 12.33 -8.82 -12.28
CA ALA A 275 13.41 -8.64 -11.34
C ALA A 275 12.95 -8.94 -9.90
N THR A 276 13.84 -9.53 -9.12
CA THR A 276 13.67 -9.72 -7.68
C THR A 276 14.75 -8.89 -6.96
N PRO A 277 14.39 -8.06 -5.96
CA PRO A 277 15.38 -7.30 -5.21
C PRO A 277 16.45 -8.21 -4.59
N PRO A 278 17.73 -7.85 -4.64
CA PRO A 278 18.74 -8.52 -3.84
C PRO A 278 18.38 -8.41 -2.35
N HIS A 279 18.71 -9.43 -1.58
CA HIS A 279 18.41 -9.48 -0.13
C HIS A 279 16.91 -9.36 0.24
N LEU A 280 15.98 -9.65 -0.70
CA LEU A 280 14.54 -9.47 -0.52
C LEU A 280 14.03 -10.01 0.83
N GLU A 281 14.35 -11.27 1.14
CA GLU A 281 13.83 -11.92 2.35
C GLU A 281 14.48 -11.40 3.63
N GLU A 282 15.79 -11.22 3.62
CA GLU A 282 16.57 -10.67 4.75
C GLU A 282 16.05 -9.27 5.13
N TRP A 283 15.86 -8.41 4.13
CA TRP A 283 15.42 -7.04 4.38
C TRP A 283 13.95 -6.97 4.73
N ALA A 284 13.09 -7.79 4.12
CA ALA A 284 11.68 -7.87 4.48
C ALA A 284 11.48 -8.30 5.95
N GLN A 285 12.27 -9.28 6.43
CA GLN A 285 12.26 -9.69 7.83
C GLN A 285 12.73 -8.56 8.76
N ALA A 286 13.80 -7.87 8.38
CA ALA A 286 14.30 -6.71 9.12
C ALA A 286 13.28 -5.58 9.18
N ASP A 287 12.57 -5.33 8.08
CA ASP A 287 11.54 -4.30 7.97
C ASP A 287 10.34 -4.58 8.87
N ALA A 288 9.85 -5.82 8.90
CA ALA A 288 8.77 -6.21 9.80
C ALA A 288 9.15 -5.97 11.27
N ALA A 289 10.36 -6.39 11.66
CA ALA A 289 10.88 -6.18 13.02
C ALA A 289 11.09 -4.69 13.33
N PHE A 290 11.64 -3.92 12.38
CA PHE A 290 11.86 -2.48 12.52
C PHE A 290 10.53 -1.75 12.75
N LEU A 291 9.53 -1.99 11.91
CA LEU A 291 8.25 -1.29 11.98
C LEU A 291 7.52 -1.59 13.31
N ARG A 292 7.52 -2.86 13.77
CA ARG A 292 6.96 -3.24 15.07
C ARG A 292 7.63 -2.49 16.22
N ARG A 293 8.96 -2.40 16.21
CA ARG A 293 9.71 -1.66 17.24
C ARG A 293 9.36 -0.18 17.19
N MET A 294 9.45 0.44 16.00
CA MET A 294 9.17 1.86 15.83
C MET A 294 7.74 2.23 16.20
N TRP A 295 6.76 1.36 15.89
CA TRP A 295 5.37 1.60 16.30
C TRP A 295 5.21 1.60 17.82
N ARG A 296 5.88 0.71 18.54
CA ARG A 296 5.83 0.72 20.02
C ARG A 296 6.49 1.94 20.64
N GLU A 297 7.56 2.43 20.04
CA GLU A 297 8.38 3.55 20.55
C GLU A 297 7.85 4.94 20.17
N SER A 298 6.87 5.05 19.29
CA SER A 298 6.33 6.33 18.76
C SER A 298 5.23 6.95 19.59
#